data_7003e638e3a77e5208ed94cf7ad5f36f
#
_entry.id   7003e638e3a77e5208ed94cf7ad5f36f
#
_cell.length_a   1.000
_cell.length_b   1.000
_cell.length_c   1.000
_cell.angle_alpha   90.00
_cell.angle_beta   90.00
_cell.angle_gamma   90.00
#
_symmetry.space_group_name_H-M   'P 1'
#
loop_
_entity.id
_entity.type
_entity.pdbx_description
1 polymer ?
#
loop_
_entity_poly.entity_id
_entity_poly.type
_entity_poly.pdbx_seq_one_letter_code
_entity_poly.pdbx_strand_id
1 'polypeptide(L)'
;IILQFHRDLYKFSAQELGGRYKNNDNVIKEFVDGKEKIRFIPVAAWETPGMIEKLCFEFEKEVKEDFLEQLLLIPLFVLDFLCIHPFRDGNGRMSRLLTLLLLYRAGYIVGKYISIEKLMEQTKDSYYEALKLSSLNWHEASNNDEYFVKYMLGVIISAYKDFSTRIWKVTRVNLSKTERVRELIKEHLGTITKSEIVKKNPDISEITIQRALAEMLNKGEII
;
A
#
# COMPACT_ATOMS: atom_id res chain seq x y z
N ILE A 1 -7.27 16.99 12.05
CA ILE A 1 -6.93 15.55 12.02
C ILE A 1 -5.42 15.34 11.94
N ILE A 2 -4.67 15.90 10.95
CA ILE A 2 -3.23 15.68 10.76
C ILE A 2 -2.43 16.03 12.02
N LEU A 3 -2.61 17.23 12.58
CA LEU A 3 -1.94 17.66 13.81
C LEU A 3 -2.33 16.80 15.02
N GLN A 4 -3.59 16.35 15.08
CA GLN A 4 -4.05 15.46 16.13
C GLN A 4 -3.35 14.09 16.06
N PHE A 5 -3.28 13.48 14.88
CA PHE A 5 -2.58 12.21 14.70
C PHE A 5 -1.09 12.33 15.04
N HIS A 6 -0.47 13.44 14.64
CA HIS A 6 0.92 13.68 14.99
C HIS A 6 1.12 13.86 16.51
N ARG A 7 0.19 14.52 17.20
CA ARG A 7 0.19 14.62 18.66
C ARG A 7 0.06 13.24 19.32
N ASP A 8 -0.88 12.42 18.83
CA ASP A 8 -1.13 11.09 19.38
C ASP A 8 0.06 10.15 19.12
N LEU A 9 0.75 10.29 17.98
CA LEU A 9 1.97 9.55 17.66
C LEU A 9 3.09 9.76 18.70
N TYR A 10 3.16 10.96 19.29
CA TYR A 10 4.19 11.34 20.26
C TYR A 10 3.71 11.35 21.70
N LYS A 11 2.46 10.96 21.96
CA LYS A 11 1.82 11.04 23.28
C LYS A 11 2.63 10.39 24.41
N PHE A 12 3.32 9.29 24.12
CA PHE A 12 4.08 8.49 25.09
C PHE A 12 5.60 8.56 24.91
N SER A 13 6.11 9.50 24.11
CA SER A 13 7.54 9.66 23.83
C SER A 13 7.96 11.12 23.94
N ALA A 14 8.19 11.81 22.84
CA ALA A 14 8.65 13.20 22.78
C ALA A 14 7.44 14.14 22.58
N GLN A 15 6.68 14.38 23.63
CA GLN A 15 5.40 15.16 23.58
C GLN A 15 5.59 16.58 23.04
N GLU A 16 6.76 17.18 23.22
CA GLU A 16 7.10 18.51 22.71
C GLU A 16 7.11 18.59 21.18
N LEU A 17 7.29 17.46 20.49
CA LEU A 17 7.22 17.37 19.03
C LEU A 17 5.81 17.20 18.51
N GLY A 18 4.88 16.71 19.35
CA GLY A 18 3.57 16.27 18.95
C GLY A 18 2.61 17.42 18.57
N GLY A 19 1.94 17.29 17.42
CA GLY A 19 0.85 18.17 17.02
C GLY A 19 1.27 19.58 16.61
N ARG A 20 2.52 19.79 16.21
CA ARG A 20 3.06 21.08 15.78
C ARG A 20 3.78 20.94 14.47
N TYR A 21 3.56 21.89 13.56
CA TYR A 21 4.38 21.99 12.36
C TYR A 21 5.82 22.36 12.72
N LYS A 22 6.74 22.07 11.80
CA LYS A 22 8.12 22.49 11.92
C LYS A 22 8.23 24.01 12.00
N ASN A 23 9.11 24.52 12.81
CA ASN A 23 9.40 25.94 12.99
C ASN A 23 10.72 26.36 12.35
N ASN A 24 11.52 25.43 11.90
CA ASN A 24 12.75 25.62 11.15
C ASN A 24 12.72 24.78 9.90
N ASP A 25 13.38 25.23 8.85
CA ASP A 25 13.54 24.47 7.62
C ASP A 25 14.31 23.18 7.90
N ASN A 26 13.92 22.13 7.23
CA ASN A 26 14.55 20.82 7.28
C ASN A 26 15.02 20.39 5.90
N VAL A 27 15.95 19.45 5.88
CA VAL A 27 16.47 18.85 4.65
C VAL A 27 16.41 17.33 4.76
N ILE A 28 16.10 16.67 3.67
CA ILE A 28 16.13 15.22 3.58
C ILE A 28 17.48 14.83 2.99
N LYS A 29 18.25 14.05 3.74
CA LYS A 29 19.59 13.61 3.36
C LYS A 29 19.60 12.14 2.98
N GLU A 30 20.52 11.76 2.11
CA GLU A 30 20.86 10.38 1.79
C GLU A 30 22.38 10.16 1.90
N PHE A 31 22.79 8.92 2.10
CA PHE A 31 24.20 8.53 2.08
C PHE A 31 24.54 7.91 0.73
N VAL A 32 25.44 8.55 0.01
CA VAL A 32 25.96 8.06 -1.27
C VAL A 32 27.47 7.96 -1.15
N ASP A 33 28.02 6.77 -1.36
CA ASP A 33 29.46 6.49 -1.25
C ASP A 33 30.07 6.93 0.10
N GLY A 34 29.34 6.71 1.19
CA GLY A 34 29.77 7.08 2.55
C GLY A 34 29.72 8.58 2.86
N LYS A 35 29.19 9.41 1.98
CA LYS A 35 29.03 10.86 2.16
C LYS A 35 27.56 11.24 2.25
N GLU A 36 27.25 12.15 3.17
CA GLU A 36 25.93 12.80 3.24
C GLU A 36 25.72 13.72 2.03
N LYS A 37 24.60 13.53 1.33
CA LYS A 37 24.10 14.43 0.28
C LYS A 37 22.68 14.85 0.59
N ILE A 38 22.34 16.09 0.25
CA ILE A 38 20.96 16.55 0.29
C ILE A 38 20.22 15.86 -0.87
N ARG A 39 19.18 15.08 -0.53
CA ARG A 39 18.32 14.42 -1.50
C ARG A 39 17.17 15.31 -1.94
N PHE A 40 16.56 16.02 -0.97
CA PHE A 40 15.40 16.85 -1.22
C PHE A 40 15.33 17.98 -0.17
N ILE A 41 14.90 19.14 -0.59
CA ILE A 41 14.63 20.30 0.27
C ILE A 41 13.11 20.47 0.35
N PRO A 42 12.46 20.13 1.48
CA PRO A 42 11.03 20.32 1.65
C PRO A 42 10.59 21.79 1.63
N VAL A 43 9.29 22.01 1.61
CA VAL A 43 8.67 23.32 1.76
C VAL A 43 9.19 24.05 3.00
N ALA A 44 9.43 25.36 2.91
CA ALA A 44 9.90 26.18 4.03
C ALA A 44 8.93 26.12 5.22
N ALA A 45 9.45 26.29 6.43
CA ALA A 45 8.66 26.16 7.65
C ALA A 45 7.47 27.13 7.70
N TRP A 46 7.66 28.37 7.25
CA TRP A 46 6.63 29.39 7.26
C TRP A 46 5.49 29.15 6.24
N GLU A 47 5.77 28.45 5.13
CA GLU A 47 4.77 28.08 4.11
C GLU A 47 4.00 26.81 4.46
N THR A 48 4.58 25.96 5.30
CA THR A 48 4.10 24.60 5.61
C THR A 48 2.61 24.56 6.01
N PRO A 49 2.09 25.43 6.90
CA PRO A 49 0.66 25.38 7.27
C PRO A 49 -0.26 25.60 6.07
N GLY A 50 0.00 26.63 5.26
CA GLY A 50 -0.79 26.94 4.07
C GLY A 50 -0.74 25.84 3.01
N MET A 51 0.44 25.21 2.81
CA MET A 51 0.59 24.11 1.87
C MET A 51 -0.18 22.85 2.31
N ILE A 52 -0.21 22.55 3.61
CA ILE A 52 -1.04 21.43 4.12
C ILE A 52 -2.54 21.74 4.00
N GLU A 53 -2.96 22.97 4.27
CA GLU A 53 -4.36 23.37 4.07
C GLU A 53 -4.77 23.24 2.59
N LYS A 54 -3.93 23.71 1.68
CA LYS A 54 -4.14 23.60 0.23
C LYS A 54 -4.22 22.12 -0.19
N LEU A 55 -3.27 21.28 0.23
CA LEU A 55 -3.24 19.86 -0.07
C LEU A 55 -4.55 19.16 0.37
N CYS A 56 -5.01 19.45 1.59
CA CYS A 56 -6.26 18.87 2.10
C CYS A 56 -7.48 19.38 1.31
N PHE A 57 -7.51 20.66 0.96
CA PHE A 57 -8.61 21.26 0.20
C PHE A 57 -8.72 20.66 -1.21
N GLU A 58 -7.60 20.58 -1.93
CA GLU A 58 -7.57 20.00 -3.29
C GLU A 58 -7.96 18.51 -3.25
N PHE A 59 -7.45 17.75 -2.28
CA PHE A 59 -7.83 16.35 -2.10
C PHE A 59 -9.35 16.18 -1.88
N GLU A 60 -9.95 16.95 -0.97
CA GLU A 60 -11.39 16.86 -0.69
C GLU A 60 -12.24 17.33 -1.89
N LYS A 61 -11.74 18.28 -2.68
CA LYS A 61 -12.36 18.74 -3.91
C LYS A 61 -12.38 17.60 -4.95
N GLU A 62 -11.23 16.99 -5.25
CA GLU A 62 -11.11 15.87 -6.19
C GLU A 62 -11.99 14.68 -5.80
N VAL A 63 -12.04 14.34 -4.50
CA VAL A 63 -12.94 13.28 -4.00
C VAL A 63 -14.41 13.60 -4.23
N LYS A 64 -14.83 14.88 -4.14
CA LYS A 64 -16.22 15.30 -4.39
C LYS A 64 -16.58 15.34 -5.87
N GLU A 65 -15.64 15.76 -6.70
CA GLU A 65 -15.81 15.85 -8.15
C GLU A 65 -15.74 14.47 -8.82
N ASP A 66 -15.24 13.45 -8.11
CA ASP A 66 -15.11 12.05 -8.57
C ASP A 66 -14.41 11.91 -9.94
N PHE A 67 -13.48 12.84 -10.20
CA PHE A 67 -12.76 12.89 -11.47
C PHE A 67 -11.64 11.84 -11.54
N LEU A 68 -10.98 11.57 -10.41
CA LEU A 68 -9.88 10.62 -10.31
C LEU A 68 -10.20 9.51 -9.29
N GLU A 69 -9.95 8.27 -9.70
CA GLU A 69 -10.07 7.11 -8.80
C GLU A 69 -9.27 7.32 -7.51
N GLN A 70 -9.91 7.09 -6.36
CA GLN A 70 -9.30 7.34 -5.05
C GLN A 70 -8.02 6.53 -4.82
N LEU A 71 -7.89 5.35 -5.44
CA LEU A 71 -6.64 4.57 -5.40
C LEU A 71 -5.45 5.26 -6.08
N LEU A 72 -5.69 6.19 -7.00
CA LEU A 72 -4.66 7.03 -7.60
C LEU A 72 -4.46 8.32 -6.80
N LEU A 73 -5.56 8.91 -6.32
CA LEU A 73 -5.54 10.17 -5.57
C LEU A 73 -4.81 10.03 -4.22
N ILE A 74 -4.97 8.90 -3.53
CA ILE A 74 -4.34 8.64 -2.23
C ILE A 74 -2.80 8.66 -2.32
N PRO A 75 -2.13 7.93 -3.23
CA PRO A 75 -0.68 8.02 -3.40
C PRO A 75 -0.19 9.43 -3.73
N LEU A 76 -0.91 10.19 -4.56
CA LEU A 76 -0.57 11.58 -4.90
C LEU A 76 -0.60 12.47 -3.65
N PHE A 77 -1.67 12.39 -2.86
CA PHE A 77 -1.74 13.10 -1.57
C PHE A 77 -0.57 12.76 -0.65
N VAL A 78 -0.21 11.48 -0.57
CA VAL A 78 0.87 11.01 0.30
C VAL A 78 2.24 11.48 -0.19
N LEU A 79 2.46 11.51 -1.51
CA LEU A 79 3.68 12.05 -2.11
C LEU A 79 3.84 13.54 -1.77
N ASP A 80 2.81 14.33 -2.01
CA ASP A 80 2.81 15.77 -1.71
C ASP A 80 3.01 16.03 -0.21
N PHE A 81 2.34 15.26 0.66
CA PHE A 81 2.58 15.35 2.10
C PHE A 81 4.05 15.09 2.45
N LEU A 82 4.68 14.12 1.81
CA LEU A 82 6.10 13.80 2.03
C LEU A 82 7.05 14.87 1.47
N CYS A 83 6.68 15.53 0.37
CA CYS A 83 7.44 16.64 -0.20
C CYS A 83 7.29 17.92 0.64
N ILE A 84 6.10 18.21 1.16
CA ILE A 84 5.88 19.32 2.11
C ILE A 84 6.67 19.07 3.40
N HIS A 85 6.70 17.81 3.88
CA HIS A 85 7.44 17.37 5.07
C HIS A 85 7.13 18.22 6.30
N PRO A 86 5.86 18.25 6.76
CA PRO A 86 5.35 19.31 7.62
C PRO A 86 5.88 19.27 9.06
N PHE A 87 6.45 18.16 9.50
CA PHE A 87 6.89 17.99 10.88
C PHE A 87 8.41 17.96 11.00
N ARG A 88 8.91 18.28 12.19
CA ARG A 88 10.34 18.14 12.50
C ARG A 88 10.79 16.68 12.46
N ASP A 89 9.94 15.76 12.93
CA ASP A 89 10.11 14.30 12.88
C ASP A 89 8.74 13.62 12.70
N GLY A 90 8.74 12.35 12.34
CA GLY A 90 7.53 11.54 12.23
C GLY A 90 6.79 11.62 10.89
N ASN A 91 7.29 12.37 9.90
CA ASN A 91 6.61 12.51 8.61
C ASN A 91 6.37 11.16 7.91
N GLY A 92 7.35 10.24 7.93
CA GLY A 92 7.18 8.89 7.37
C GLY A 92 6.16 8.04 8.12
N ARG A 93 6.06 8.14 9.45
CA ARG A 93 5.01 7.47 10.24
C ARG A 93 3.64 8.06 9.95
N MET A 94 3.57 9.38 9.88
CA MET A 94 2.35 10.10 9.54
C MET A 94 1.85 9.77 8.14
N SER A 95 2.74 9.71 7.15
CA SER A 95 2.36 9.35 5.78
C SER A 95 1.73 7.94 5.71
N ARG A 96 2.26 6.96 6.46
CA ARG A 96 1.68 5.61 6.55
C ARG A 96 0.32 5.60 7.25
N LEU A 97 0.16 6.36 8.34
CA LEU A 97 -1.13 6.50 9.01
C LEU A 97 -2.18 7.18 8.12
N LEU A 98 -1.78 8.23 7.39
CA LEU A 98 -2.65 8.91 6.43
C LEU A 98 -3.04 7.98 5.27
N THR A 99 -2.11 7.19 4.75
CA THR A 99 -2.41 6.16 3.74
C THR A 99 -3.52 5.22 4.22
N LEU A 100 -3.39 4.67 5.44
CA LEU A 100 -4.41 3.77 6.00
C LEU A 100 -5.75 4.47 6.19
N LEU A 101 -5.75 5.68 6.75
CA LEU A 101 -6.97 6.47 6.95
C LEU A 101 -7.70 6.71 5.63
N LEU A 102 -6.98 7.16 4.60
CA LEU A 102 -7.57 7.50 3.31
C LEU A 102 -8.06 6.25 2.58
N LEU A 103 -7.31 5.14 2.64
CA LEU A 103 -7.78 3.85 2.11
C LEU A 103 -9.07 3.39 2.79
N TYR A 104 -9.18 3.52 4.12
CA TYR A 104 -10.40 3.13 4.85
C TYR A 104 -11.59 4.03 4.50
N ARG A 105 -11.38 5.33 4.34
CA ARG A 105 -12.41 6.27 3.86
C ARG A 105 -12.90 5.92 2.46
N ALA A 106 -12.00 5.46 1.60
CA ALA A 106 -12.30 5.01 0.24
C ALA A 106 -12.89 3.57 0.17
N GLY A 107 -13.10 2.90 1.31
CA GLY A 107 -13.64 1.53 1.38
C GLY A 107 -12.63 0.41 1.22
N TYR A 108 -11.33 0.70 1.09
CA TYR A 108 -10.26 -0.30 0.97
C TYR A 108 -9.77 -0.73 2.35
N ILE A 109 -10.41 -1.75 2.92
CA ILE A 109 -10.22 -2.15 4.32
C ILE A 109 -9.15 -3.24 4.55
N VAL A 110 -8.40 -3.63 3.53
CA VAL A 110 -7.40 -4.72 3.62
C VAL A 110 -6.35 -4.48 4.71
N GLY A 111 -6.02 -3.22 4.98
CA GLY A 111 -5.09 -2.82 6.05
C GLY A 111 -5.54 -3.19 7.47
N LYS A 112 -6.82 -3.57 7.68
CA LYS A 112 -7.31 -4.13 8.96
C LYS A 112 -6.81 -5.56 9.20
N TYR A 113 -6.45 -6.28 8.16
CA TYR A 113 -6.10 -7.69 8.20
C TYR A 113 -4.63 -7.95 7.84
N ILE A 114 -4.06 -7.09 7.00
CA ILE A 114 -2.69 -7.18 6.50
C ILE A 114 -1.97 -5.87 6.82
N SER A 115 -0.81 -5.97 7.45
CA SER A 115 0.01 -4.79 7.74
C SER A 115 0.64 -4.25 6.46
N ILE A 116 0.06 -3.17 5.92
CA ILE A 116 0.62 -2.42 4.78
C ILE A 116 2.00 -1.86 5.14
N GLU A 117 2.17 -1.40 6.39
CA GLU A 117 3.46 -0.90 6.88
C GLU A 117 4.56 -1.96 6.80
N LYS A 118 4.25 -3.21 7.20
CA LYS A 118 5.20 -4.32 7.08
C LYS A 118 5.59 -4.62 5.63
N LEU A 119 4.63 -4.55 4.70
CA LEU A 119 4.92 -4.72 3.26
C LEU A 119 5.83 -3.60 2.75
N MET A 120 5.59 -2.36 3.15
CA MET A 120 6.45 -1.22 2.80
C MET A 120 7.86 -1.36 3.41
N GLU A 121 7.97 -1.88 4.63
CA GLU A 121 9.26 -2.13 5.27
C GLU A 121 10.06 -3.21 4.54
N GLN A 122 9.40 -4.28 4.12
CA GLN A 122 10.02 -5.36 3.34
C GLN A 122 10.51 -4.91 1.96
N THR A 123 9.95 -3.84 1.42
CA THR A 123 10.29 -3.24 0.12
C THR A 123 10.87 -1.83 0.27
N LYS A 124 11.58 -1.60 1.38
CA LYS A 124 12.06 -0.27 1.79
C LYS A 124 12.90 0.43 0.72
N ASP A 125 13.78 -0.29 0.06
CA ASP A 125 14.65 0.28 -0.97
C ASP A 125 13.84 0.76 -2.18
N SER A 126 12.89 -0.05 -2.66
CA SER A 126 11.98 0.32 -3.74
C SER A 126 11.07 1.50 -3.35
N TYR A 127 10.65 1.58 -2.07
CA TYR A 127 9.90 2.73 -1.56
C TYR A 127 10.69 4.03 -1.67
N TYR A 128 11.94 4.02 -1.19
CA TYR A 128 12.77 5.23 -1.23
C TYR A 128 13.20 5.60 -2.65
N GLU A 129 13.42 4.62 -3.51
CA GLU A 129 13.70 4.87 -4.92
C GLU A 129 12.50 5.51 -5.63
N ALA A 130 11.31 4.94 -5.48
CA ALA A 130 10.08 5.49 -6.05
C ALA A 130 9.81 6.91 -5.54
N LEU A 131 9.96 7.15 -4.22
CA LEU A 131 9.82 8.47 -3.63
C LEU A 131 10.86 9.46 -4.18
N LYS A 132 12.12 9.04 -4.33
CA LYS A 132 13.19 9.86 -4.88
C LYS A 132 12.88 10.28 -6.31
N LEU A 133 12.52 9.33 -7.17
CA LEU A 133 12.21 9.60 -8.57
C LEU A 133 10.99 10.49 -8.73
N SER A 134 9.95 10.29 -7.92
CA SER A 134 8.73 11.10 -7.99
C SER A 134 8.83 12.46 -7.31
N SER A 135 9.85 12.70 -6.48
CA SER A 135 10.07 14.04 -5.87
C SER A 135 11.00 14.94 -6.69
N LEU A 136 11.62 14.45 -7.77
CA LEU A 136 12.46 15.29 -8.66
C LEU A 136 11.60 16.37 -9.31
N ASN A 137 12.06 17.62 -9.26
CA ASN A 137 11.38 18.79 -9.83
C ASN A 137 9.95 19.03 -9.27
N TRP A 138 9.68 18.56 -8.05
CA TRP A 138 8.36 18.71 -7.41
C TRP A 138 7.99 20.19 -7.21
N HIS A 139 8.96 21.04 -6.83
CA HIS A 139 8.74 22.49 -6.65
C HIS A 139 8.38 23.22 -7.94
N GLU A 140 8.82 22.70 -9.07
CA GLU A 140 8.55 23.23 -10.41
C GLU A 140 7.25 22.66 -11.01
N ALA A 141 6.51 21.83 -10.27
CA ALA A 141 5.32 21.10 -10.73
C ALA A 141 5.57 20.31 -12.05
N SER A 142 6.79 19.80 -12.20
CA SER A 142 7.21 19.00 -13.37
C SER A 142 7.79 17.64 -13.00
N ASN A 143 7.43 17.17 -11.80
CA ASN A 143 7.77 15.84 -11.31
C ASN A 143 6.95 14.73 -11.99
N ASN A 144 7.44 13.50 -11.93
CA ASN A 144 6.73 12.33 -12.42
C ASN A 144 6.22 11.48 -11.24
N ASP A 145 4.92 11.55 -10.98
CA ASP A 145 4.26 10.86 -9.87
C ASP A 145 4.14 9.35 -10.09
N GLU A 146 4.31 8.89 -11.33
CA GLU A 146 4.04 7.52 -11.77
C GLU A 146 4.81 6.48 -10.95
N TYR A 147 6.07 6.75 -10.60
CA TYR A 147 6.90 5.81 -9.84
C TYR A 147 6.32 5.53 -8.45
N PHE A 148 5.93 6.59 -7.74
CA PHE A 148 5.39 6.44 -6.40
C PHE A 148 3.97 5.86 -6.41
N VAL A 149 3.13 6.27 -7.35
CA VAL A 149 1.78 5.73 -7.56
C VAL A 149 1.85 4.23 -7.86
N LYS A 150 2.69 3.80 -8.81
CA LYS A 150 2.88 2.38 -9.15
C LYS A 150 3.37 1.57 -7.95
N TYR A 151 4.32 2.10 -7.19
CA TYR A 151 4.81 1.45 -5.99
C TYR A 151 3.67 1.23 -4.98
N MET A 152 2.91 2.27 -4.66
CA MET A 152 1.82 2.20 -3.68
C MET A 152 0.71 1.24 -4.11
N LEU A 153 0.32 1.25 -5.38
CA LEU A 153 -0.63 0.28 -5.94
C LEU A 153 -0.10 -1.15 -5.83
N GLY A 154 1.19 -1.37 -6.11
CA GLY A 154 1.85 -2.66 -5.93
C GLY A 154 1.77 -3.19 -4.50
N VAL A 155 1.98 -2.31 -3.50
CA VAL A 155 1.83 -2.66 -2.07
C VAL A 155 0.39 -3.03 -1.74
N ILE A 156 -0.59 -2.26 -2.21
CA ILE A 156 -2.03 -2.53 -1.98
C ILE A 156 -2.42 -3.87 -2.60
N ILE A 157 -2.03 -4.14 -3.86
CA ILE A 157 -2.27 -5.41 -4.54
C ILE A 157 -1.64 -6.58 -3.77
N SER A 158 -0.41 -6.40 -3.26
CA SER A 158 0.28 -7.42 -2.46
C SER A 158 -0.46 -7.70 -1.16
N ALA A 159 -1.02 -6.67 -0.51
CA ALA A 159 -1.85 -6.84 0.68
C ALA A 159 -3.12 -7.67 0.39
N TYR A 160 -3.81 -7.40 -0.71
CA TYR A 160 -4.99 -8.18 -1.11
C TYR A 160 -4.63 -9.63 -1.47
N LYS A 161 -3.50 -9.86 -2.14
CA LYS A 161 -3.01 -11.22 -2.44
C LYS A 161 -2.67 -12.00 -1.17
N ASP A 162 -1.99 -11.38 -0.20
CA ASP A 162 -1.70 -12.03 1.09
C ASP A 162 -3.00 -12.33 1.86
N PHE A 163 -3.93 -11.38 1.89
CA PHE A 163 -5.25 -11.57 2.52
C PHE A 163 -6.02 -12.74 1.89
N SER A 164 -6.13 -12.78 0.56
CA SER A 164 -6.76 -13.88 -0.17
C SER A 164 -6.11 -15.23 0.15
N THR A 165 -4.77 -15.26 0.19
CA THR A 165 -4.02 -16.48 0.54
C THR A 165 -4.31 -16.96 1.96
N ARG A 166 -4.46 -16.04 2.92
CA ARG A 166 -4.80 -16.38 4.32
C ARG A 166 -6.22 -16.90 4.45
N ILE A 167 -7.19 -16.24 3.82
CA ILE A 167 -8.58 -16.71 3.79
C ILE A 167 -8.62 -18.12 3.19
N TRP A 168 -7.97 -18.31 2.05
CA TRP A 168 -7.93 -19.57 1.36
C TRP A 168 -7.38 -20.72 2.21
N LYS A 169 -6.34 -20.45 3.02
CA LYS A 169 -5.82 -21.44 3.98
C LYS A 169 -6.83 -21.80 5.07
N VAL A 170 -7.56 -20.80 5.59
CA VAL A 170 -8.55 -21.02 6.68
C VAL A 170 -9.80 -21.73 6.18
N THR A 171 -10.34 -21.34 5.04
CA THR A 171 -11.54 -21.95 4.46
C THR A 171 -11.31 -23.39 4.03
N ARG A 172 -10.10 -23.74 3.61
CA ARG A 172 -9.76 -25.11 3.20
C ARG A 172 -9.60 -26.11 4.33
N VAL A 173 -9.39 -25.67 5.56
CA VAL A 173 -9.30 -26.58 6.71
C VAL A 173 -10.55 -27.44 6.87
N ASN A 174 -11.71 -26.94 6.44
CA ASN A 174 -13.01 -27.60 6.55
C ASN A 174 -13.50 -28.26 5.24
N LEU A 175 -12.76 -28.11 4.12
CA LEU A 175 -13.14 -28.73 2.85
C LEU A 175 -12.55 -30.13 2.70
N SER A 176 -13.35 -31.08 2.16
CA SER A 176 -12.83 -32.36 1.72
C SER A 176 -11.76 -32.17 0.63
N LYS A 177 -10.87 -33.16 0.47
CA LYS A 177 -9.81 -33.12 -0.55
C LYS A 177 -10.36 -32.91 -1.96
N THR A 178 -11.51 -33.46 -2.27
CA THR A 178 -12.20 -33.30 -3.56
C THR A 178 -12.75 -31.89 -3.74
N GLU A 179 -13.35 -31.32 -2.70
CA GLU A 179 -13.85 -29.93 -2.73
C GLU A 179 -12.72 -28.93 -2.90
N ARG A 180 -11.56 -29.18 -2.26
CA ARG A 180 -10.38 -28.33 -2.42
C ARG A 180 -9.87 -28.29 -3.86
N VAL A 181 -9.90 -29.43 -4.57
CA VAL A 181 -9.55 -29.49 -6.00
C VAL A 181 -10.57 -28.72 -6.84
N ARG A 182 -11.85 -28.88 -6.54
CA ARG A 182 -12.95 -28.19 -7.24
C ARG A 182 -12.83 -26.66 -7.12
N GLU A 183 -12.64 -26.15 -5.91
CA GLU A 183 -12.46 -24.72 -5.67
C GLU A 183 -11.22 -24.15 -6.35
N LEU A 184 -10.09 -24.88 -6.32
CA LEU A 184 -8.88 -24.47 -7.02
C LEU A 184 -9.13 -24.24 -8.52
N ILE A 185 -9.91 -25.12 -9.15
CA ILE A 185 -10.20 -25.05 -10.58
C ILE A 185 -11.15 -23.89 -10.86
N LYS A 186 -12.17 -23.69 -10.04
CA LYS A 186 -13.13 -22.58 -10.19
C LYS A 186 -12.48 -21.21 -10.05
N GLU A 187 -11.50 -21.08 -9.16
CA GLU A 187 -10.78 -19.83 -8.93
C GLU A 187 -9.68 -19.55 -9.97
N HIS A 188 -9.28 -20.57 -10.74
CA HIS A 188 -8.23 -20.41 -11.72
C HIS A 188 -8.73 -19.73 -12.99
N LEU A 189 -8.12 -18.58 -13.32
CA LEU A 189 -8.41 -17.87 -14.57
C LEU A 189 -7.67 -18.56 -15.74
N GLY A 190 -8.43 -19.10 -16.66
CA GLY A 190 -7.90 -19.78 -17.85
C GLY A 190 -7.73 -21.29 -17.66
N THR A 191 -6.89 -21.91 -18.48
CA THR A 191 -6.64 -23.36 -18.44
C THR A 191 -5.64 -23.73 -17.36
N ILE A 192 -5.91 -24.80 -16.61
CA ILE A 192 -5.00 -25.38 -15.62
C ILE A 192 -4.69 -26.85 -15.94
N THR A 193 -3.45 -27.21 -15.86
CA THR A 193 -3.04 -28.60 -16.11
C THR A 193 -3.12 -29.45 -14.82
N LYS A 194 -3.31 -30.76 -14.99
CA LYS A 194 -3.29 -31.72 -13.86
C LYS A 194 -1.98 -31.60 -13.04
N SER A 195 -0.84 -31.42 -13.70
CA SER A 195 0.45 -31.25 -13.04
C SER A 195 0.52 -30.03 -12.13
N GLU A 196 -0.11 -28.91 -12.56
CA GLU A 196 -0.21 -27.71 -11.75
C GLU A 196 -1.14 -27.88 -10.55
N ILE A 197 -2.24 -28.64 -10.70
CA ILE A 197 -3.15 -28.97 -9.61
C ILE A 197 -2.40 -29.80 -8.55
N VAL A 198 -1.62 -30.81 -8.97
CA VAL A 198 -0.78 -31.62 -8.07
C VAL A 198 0.22 -30.75 -7.31
N LYS A 199 0.97 -29.90 -8.02
CA LYS A 199 1.95 -28.97 -7.40
C LYS A 199 1.32 -28.04 -6.38
N LYS A 200 0.11 -27.55 -6.63
CA LYS A 200 -0.62 -26.65 -5.73
C LYS A 200 -1.26 -27.37 -4.52
N ASN A 201 -1.38 -28.70 -4.56
CA ASN A 201 -1.96 -29.53 -3.49
C ASN A 201 -1.09 -30.75 -3.19
N PRO A 202 0.12 -30.58 -2.65
CA PRO A 202 1.05 -31.69 -2.43
C PRO A 202 0.57 -32.73 -1.40
N ASP A 203 -0.41 -32.36 -0.60
CA ASP A 203 -1.04 -33.23 0.41
C ASP A 203 -2.23 -34.05 -0.13
N ILE A 204 -2.60 -33.87 -1.41
CA ILE A 204 -3.66 -34.63 -2.09
C ILE A 204 -3.03 -35.62 -3.08
N SER A 205 -3.39 -36.89 -2.94
CA SER A 205 -2.90 -37.93 -3.88
C SER A 205 -3.41 -37.66 -5.30
N GLU A 206 -2.59 -38.00 -6.31
CA GLU A 206 -2.99 -37.86 -7.71
C GLU A 206 -4.27 -38.63 -8.04
N ILE A 207 -4.52 -39.77 -7.40
CA ILE A 207 -5.74 -40.58 -7.57
C ILE A 207 -6.97 -39.73 -7.11
N THR A 208 -6.86 -39.04 -5.99
CA THR A 208 -7.94 -38.17 -5.48
C THR A 208 -8.20 -37.00 -6.44
N ILE A 209 -7.15 -36.40 -6.99
CA ILE A 209 -7.26 -35.35 -7.98
C ILE A 209 -7.95 -35.87 -9.25
N GLN A 210 -7.53 -37.06 -9.76
CA GLN A 210 -8.17 -37.66 -10.92
C GLN A 210 -9.66 -37.95 -10.72
N ARG A 211 -10.04 -38.46 -9.54
CA ARG A 211 -11.45 -38.70 -9.19
C ARG A 211 -12.25 -37.38 -9.18
N ALA A 212 -11.69 -36.34 -8.57
CA ALA A 212 -12.32 -35.03 -8.55
C ALA A 212 -12.52 -34.46 -9.97
N LEU A 213 -11.50 -34.55 -10.83
CA LEU A 213 -11.57 -34.11 -12.22
C LEU A 213 -12.62 -34.92 -13.02
N ALA A 214 -12.64 -36.23 -12.87
CA ALA A 214 -13.63 -37.10 -13.53
C ALA A 214 -15.07 -36.76 -13.08
N GLU A 215 -15.26 -36.49 -11.79
CA GLU A 215 -16.58 -36.06 -11.27
C GLU A 215 -17.01 -34.71 -11.83
N MET A 216 -16.10 -33.73 -11.91
CA MET A 216 -16.38 -32.41 -12.49
C MET A 216 -16.67 -32.48 -13.98
N LEU A 217 -15.94 -33.32 -14.73
CA LEU A 217 -16.19 -33.55 -16.15
C LEU A 217 -17.58 -34.17 -16.37
N ASN A 218 -17.94 -35.19 -15.59
CA ASN A 218 -19.26 -35.82 -15.65
C ASN A 218 -20.41 -34.87 -15.31
N LYS A 219 -20.16 -33.86 -14.48
CA LYS A 219 -21.16 -32.81 -14.14
C LYS A 219 -21.14 -31.62 -15.12
N GLY A 220 -20.27 -31.61 -16.11
CA GLY A 220 -20.10 -30.50 -17.04
C GLY A 220 -19.53 -29.22 -16.42
N GLU A 221 -18.87 -29.32 -15.28
CA GLU A 221 -18.24 -28.19 -14.60
C GLU A 221 -16.90 -27.79 -15.25
N ILE A 222 -16.28 -28.71 -15.99
CA ILE A 222 -15.04 -28.52 -16.76
C ILE A 222 -15.14 -29.23 -18.12
N ILE A 223 -14.26 -28.84 -19.05
CA ILE A 223 -14.16 -29.39 -20.40
C ILE A 223 -12.88 -30.22 -20.52
#